data_c1757330677d1424a888ed1c3cdbdd7d
#
_entry.id   c1757330677d1424a888ed1c3cdbdd7d
#
_cell.length_a   1.000
_cell.length_b   1.000
_cell.length_c   1.000
_cell.angle_alpha   90.00
_cell.angle_beta   90.00
_cell.angle_gamma   90.00
#
_symmetry.space_group_name_H-M   'P 1'
#
loop_
_entity.id
_entity.type
_entity.pdbx_description
1 polymer ?
#
loop_
_entity_poly.entity_id
_entity_poly.type
_entity_poly.pdbx_seq_one_letter_code
_entity_poly.pdbx_strand_id
1 'polypeptide(L)'
;MKRISDLVAGGGAEQCLQQFINQSTWEWEVVRRDLAHRLVEPLQPQALIVKEVVFPKNGDHSVGVARQFAQSVGRMLNCQLGIVVFLAGPAGSCPVNWRLLLPPAWDSDHGRRTRAHLPDHEHHGPKWQQVVEVVEETVRDWRLPAIPIVVDMRHDGDVSALAQALEVHGLNYVLRVSANRPAVTVRPTQAAPRTLSFADVISGSTRSNALIRWHLASQRPGGGQLIATRLPNEPLSSGHESRFRPAPARPRPHSQQRRSTTRHVAAEWPSTRRGARTTWLTTLDASALHQLPDYISLHDRISADLEAMYDLSGLRHFEGRSFSGWHHHVTLVSVAHAWQYLDPVTVRVGPVV
;
A
#
# COMPACT_ATOMS: atom_id res chain seq x y z
N MET A 1 -14.55 21.67 -9.25
CA MET A 1 -14.15 23.07 -8.98
C MET A 1 -15.35 23.99 -8.85
N LYS A 2 -16.24 24.08 -9.84
CA LYS A 2 -17.41 24.98 -9.83
C LYS A 2 -18.22 24.88 -8.52
N ARG A 3 -18.57 23.67 -8.10
CA ARG A 3 -19.34 23.42 -6.86
C ARG A 3 -18.63 23.88 -5.59
N ILE A 4 -17.29 23.79 -5.53
CA ILE A 4 -16.51 24.31 -4.41
C ILE A 4 -16.46 25.84 -4.45
N SER A 5 -16.27 26.42 -5.64
CA SER A 5 -16.30 27.87 -5.85
C SER A 5 -17.65 28.48 -5.43
N ASP A 6 -18.74 27.81 -5.76
CA ASP A 6 -20.10 28.25 -5.38
C ASP A 6 -20.30 28.22 -3.85
N LEU A 7 -19.75 27.19 -3.16
CA LEU A 7 -19.90 27.06 -1.71
C LEU A 7 -18.99 27.99 -0.90
N VAL A 8 -17.77 28.26 -1.38
CA VAL A 8 -16.74 28.97 -0.59
C VAL A 8 -16.69 30.46 -0.93
N ALA A 9 -16.96 30.84 -2.16
CA ALA A 9 -16.77 32.22 -2.65
C ALA A 9 -17.99 32.79 -3.38
N GLY A 10 -19.16 32.17 -3.28
CA GLY A 10 -20.38 32.65 -3.95
C GLY A 10 -20.31 32.62 -5.48
N GLY A 11 -19.41 31.82 -6.06
CA GLY A 11 -19.10 31.76 -7.48
C GLY A 11 -17.89 32.64 -7.88
N GLY A 12 -17.31 32.36 -9.05
CA GLY A 12 -16.18 33.14 -9.62
C GLY A 12 -14.76 32.79 -9.14
N ALA A 13 -14.61 31.99 -8.07
CA ALA A 13 -13.29 31.57 -7.58
C ALA A 13 -12.74 30.29 -8.26
N GLU A 14 -13.44 29.73 -9.25
CA GLU A 14 -13.08 28.47 -9.91
C GLU A 14 -11.68 28.53 -10.51
N GLN A 15 -11.34 29.63 -11.20
CA GLN A 15 -10.04 29.83 -11.82
C GLN A 15 -8.93 29.94 -10.77
N CYS A 16 -9.17 30.67 -9.67
CA CYS A 16 -8.22 30.77 -8.56
C CYS A 16 -7.97 29.43 -7.89
N LEU A 17 -9.00 28.62 -7.64
CA LEU A 17 -8.88 27.30 -7.09
C LEU A 17 -8.13 26.34 -8.04
N GLN A 18 -8.40 26.44 -9.34
CA GLN A 18 -7.71 25.65 -10.35
C GLN A 18 -6.23 26.05 -10.45
N GLN A 19 -5.93 27.34 -10.38
CA GLN A 19 -4.58 27.87 -10.34
C GLN A 19 -3.84 27.46 -9.07
N PHE A 20 -4.50 27.49 -7.92
CA PHE A 20 -3.96 27.04 -6.64
C PHE A 20 -3.53 25.55 -6.68
N ILE A 21 -4.29 24.69 -7.32
CA ILE A 21 -3.94 23.26 -7.44
C ILE A 21 -2.84 23.06 -8.47
N ASN A 22 -2.92 23.70 -9.65
CA ASN A 22 -2.06 23.34 -10.78
C ASN A 22 -0.76 24.14 -10.87
N GLN A 23 -0.70 25.35 -10.29
CA GLN A 23 0.40 26.30 -10.50
C GLN A 23 1.02 26.84 -9.21
N SER A 24 0.46 26.55 -8.04
CA SER A 24 1.06 26.97 -6.77
C SER A 24 2.37 26.23 -6.48
N THR A 25 3.24 26.91 -5.75
CA THR A 25 4.61 26.43 -5.44
C THR A 25 4.74 25.83 -4.04
N TRP A 26 3.61 25.56 -3.35
CA TRP A 26 3.68 24.96 -2.03
C TRP A 26 4.15 23.49 -2.10
N GLU A 27 4.90 23.08 -1.10
CA GLU A 27 5.52 21.76 -1.02
C GLU A 27 4.52 20.76 -0.41
N TRP A 28 4.02 19.84 -1.21
CA TRP A 28 3.05 18.84 -0.79
C TRP A 28 3.60 17.86 0.27
N GLU A 29 4.91 17.59 0.25
CA GLU A 29 5.58 16.74 1.23
C GLU A 29 5.49 17.33 2.64
N VAL A 30 5.67 18.64 2.76
CA VAL A 30 5.56 19.35 4.05
C VAL A 30 4.15 19.24 4.60
N VAL A 31 3.14 19.45 3.74
CA VAL A 31 1.72 19.34 4.13
C VAL A 31 1.36 17.91 4.52
N ARG A 32 1.81 16.91 3.75
CA ARG A 32 1.56 15.50 4.05
C ARG A 32 2.20 15.07 5.36
N ARG A 33 3.44 15.47 5.59
CA ARG A 33 4.17 15.19 6.82
C ARG A 33 3.47 15.79 8.04
N ASP A 34 3.10 17.08 7.98
CA ASP A 34 2.35 17.73 9.08
C ASP A 34 1.01 17.04 9.33
N LEU A 35 0.27 16.73 8.26
CA LEU A 35 -0.98 15.98 8.33
C LEU A 35 -0.79 14.63 9.02
N ALA A 36 0.24 13.86 8.61
CA ALA A 36 0.52 12.56 9.17
C ALA A 36 0.81 12.62 10.68
N HIS A 37 1.61 13.60 11.11
CA HIS A 37 1.89 13.82 12.54
C HIS A 37 0.63 14.17 13.35
N ARG A 38 -0.24 15.03 12.82
CA ARG A 38 -1.51 15.41 13.48
C ARG A 38 -2.47 14.25 13.61
N LEU A 39 -2.38 13.25 12.72
CA LEU A 39 -3.25 12.08 12.71
C LEU A 39 -2.79 10.94 13.63
N VAL A 40 -1.55 10.97 14.15
CA VAL A 40 -1.05 9.90 15.04
C VAL A 40 -1.91 9.78 16.30
N GLU A 41 -2.21 10.89 16.97
CA GLU A 41 -2.99 10.88 18.21
C GLU A 41 -4.45 10.46 17.98
N PRO A 42 -5.23 11.08 17.06
CA PRO A 42 -6.63 10.71 16.89
C PRO A 42 -6.86 9.34 16.27
N LEU A 43 -5.98 8.87 15.40
CA LEU A 43 -6.13 7.56 14.75
C LEU A 43 -5.52 6.41 15.55
N GLN A 44 -4.53 6.67 16.41
CA GLN A 44 -3.73 5.64 17.10
C GLN A 44 -3.31 4.52 16.14
N PRO A 45 -2.52 4.83 15.08
CA PRO A 45 -2.33 3.93 13.96
C PRO A 45 -1.62 2.65 14.38
N GLN A 46 -2.14 1.52 13.91
CA GLN A 46 -1.62 0.18 14.14
C GLN A 46 -0.93 -0.39 12.90
N ALA A 47 -1.25 0.14 11.72
CA ALA A 47 -0.65 -0.29 10.45
C ALA A 47 -0.48 0.86 9.46
N LEU A 48 0.55 0.76 8.61
CA LEU A 48 0.64 1.46 7.34
C LEU A 48 0.06 0.55 6.25
N ILE A 49 -1.02 0.98 5.60
CA ILE A 49 -1.64 0.18 4.55
C ILE A 49 -1.36 0.81 3.20
N VAL A 50 -0.72 0.04 2.33
CA VAL A 50 -0.36 0.49 0.98
C VAL A 50 -1.34 -0.06 -0.03
N LYS A 51 -1.91 0.82 -0.85
CA LYS A 51 -2.85 0.48 -1.92
C LYS A 51 -2.45 1.11 -3.25
N GLU A 52 -2.79 0.42 -4.33
CA GLU A 52 -2.81 0.99 -5.67
C GLU A 52 -4.13 1.71 -5.90
N VAL A 53 -4.05 2.93 -6.43
CA VAL A 53 -5.20 3.74 -6.80
C VAL A 53 -5.16 4.01 -8.29
N VAL A 54 -6.30 3.84 -8.95
CA VAL A 54 -6.46 4.01 -10.39
C VAL A 54 -7.22 5.30 -10.67
N PHE A 55 -6.65 6.14 -11.52
CA PHE A 55 -7.26 7.38 -12.02
C PHE A 55 -7.55 7.22 -13.52
N PRO A 56 -8.73 6.76 -13.93
CA PRO A 56 -9.09 6.62 -15.33
C PRO A 56 -9.00 7.95 -16.07
N LYS A 57 -8.51 7.94 -17.32
CA LYS A 57 -8.36 9.13 -18.16
C LYS A 57 -8.88 8.87 -19.57
N ASN A 58 -9.50 9.88 -20.17
CA ASN A 58 -10.00 9.80 -21.54
C ASN A 58 -8.93 10.22 -22.58
N GLY A 59 -7.91 10.98 -22.16
CA GLY A 59 -6.83 11.48 -23.03
C GLY A 59 -5.45 10.96 -22.62
N ASP A 60 -4.43 11.43 -23.30
CA ASP A 60 -3.03 11.03 -23.14
C ASP A 60 -2.10 12.13 -22.60
N HIS A 61 -2.66 13.26 -22.18
CA HIS A 61 -1.88 14.45 -21.78
C HIS A 61 -1.61 14.55 -20.29
N SER A 62 -2.33 13.82 -19.43
CA SER A 62 -2.10 13.85 -17.99
C SER A 62 -0.79 13.16 -17.64
N VAL A 63 -0.04 13.70 -16.67
CA VAL A 63 1.23 13.12 -16.22
C VAL A 63 1.06 11.64 -15.82
N GLY A 64 1.97 10.76 -16.22
CA GLY A 64 1.92 9.34 -15.87
C GLY A 64 0.80 8.53 -16.54
N VAL A 65 0.02 9.12 -17.46
CA VAL A 65 -1.03 8.40 -18.17
C VAL A 65 -0.45 7.45 -19.22
N ALA A 66 -1.00 6.25 -19.26
CA ALA A 66 -0.77 5.26 -20.31
C ALA A 66 -1.90 4.23 -20.33
N ARG A 67 -2.00 3.47 -21.42
CA ARG A 67 -2.79 2.24 -21.44
C ARG A 67 -2.00 1.14 -20.72
N GLN A 68 -2.40 0.81 -19.50
CA GLN A 68 -1.69 -0.10 -18.63
C GLN A 68 -2.65 -1.01 -17.84
N PHE A 69 -2.12 -2.11 -17.33
CA PHE A 69 -2.91 -3.03 -16.52
C PHE A 69 -3.07 -2.47 -15.11
N ALA A 70 -4.31 -2.21 -14.71
CA ALA A 70 -4.67 -1.76 -13.38
C ALA A 70 -5.02 -2.98 -12.52
N GLN A 71 -4.12 -3.36 -11.62
CA GLN A 71 -4.24 -4.59 -10.84
C GLN A 71 -5.47 -4.59 -9.93
N SER A 72 -5.76 -3.45 -9.30
CA SER A 72 -6.94 -3.28 -8.43
C SER A 72 -8.27 -3.44 -9.17
N VAL A 73 -8.27 -3.22 -10.49
CA VAL A 73 -9.45 -3.33 -11.37
C VAL A 73 -9.43 -4.62 -12.22
N GLY A 74 -8.27 -5.25 -12.37
CA GLY A 74 -8.08 -6.50 -13.09
C GLY A 74 -8.17 -6.38 -14.63
N ARG A 75 -7.97 -5.19 -15.22
CA ARG A 75 -8.07 -4.97 -16.67
C ARG A 75 -7.14 -3.88 -17.18
N MET A 76 -6.93 -3.87 -18.51
CA MET A 76 -6.23 -2.80 -19.22
C MET A 76 -7.08 -1.54 -19.29
N LEU A 77 -6.57 -0.43 -18.81
CA LEU A 77 -7.22 0.89 -18.82
C LEU A 77 -6.24 1.97 -19.32
N ASN A 78 -6.79 3.02 -19.91
CA ASN A 78 -6.04 4.29 -20.05
C ASN A 78 -6.17 5.05 -18.73
N CYS A 79 -5.11 5.09 -17.95
CA CYS A 79 -5.16 5.60 -16.58
C CYS A 79 -3.79 6.09 -16.08
N GLN A 80 -3.84 6.87 -15.01
CA GLN A 80 -2.71 7.04 -14.12
C GLN A 80 -2.83 6.00 -13.00
N LEU A 81 -1.69 5.50 -12.52
CA LEU A 81 -1.61 4.65 -11.33
C LEU A 81 -0.88 5.41 -10.22
N GLY A 82 -1.43 5.37 -9.03
CA GLY A 82 -0.79 5.91 -7.83
C GLY A 82 -0.65 4.86 -6.76
N ILE A 83 0.37 5.00 -5.93
CA ILE A 83 0.49 4.29 -4.66
C ILE A 83 0.07 5.27 -3.56
N VAL A 84 -0.71 4.80 -2.62
CA VAL A 84 -1.12 5.55 -1.43
C VAL A 84 -0.73 4.78 -0.17
N VAL A 85 -0.23 5.51 0.83
CA VAL A 85 0.02 5.02 2.19
C VAL A 85 -1.03 5.59 3.12
N PHE A 86 -1.79 4.71 3.77
CA PHE A 86 -2.74 5.07 4.82
C PHE A 86 -2.14 4.84 6.20
N LEU A 87 -2.33 5.78 7.10
CA LEU A 87 -2.31 5.51 8.54
C LEU A 87 -3.65 4.89 8.91
N ALA A 88 -3.63 3.68 9.47
CA ALA A 88 -4.84 2.95 9.85
C ALA A 88 -4.79 2.49 11.30
N GLY A 89 -5.85 2.79 12.03
CA GLY A 89 -6.03 2.44 13.44
C GLY A 89 -7.48 2.13 13.78
N PRO A 90 -7.80 1.90 15.07
CA PRO A 90 -9.17 1.58 15.51
C PRO A 90 -10.18 2.66 15.16
N ALA A 91 -9.80 3.94 15.29
CA ALA A 91 -10.67 5.08 15.05
C ALA A 91 -10.96 5.35 13.57
N GLY A 92 -10.14 4.84 12.65
CA GLY A 92 -10.32 5.08 11.23
C GLY A 92 -9.04 4.93 10.43
N SER A 93 -9.05 5.45 9.21
CA SER A 93 -7.87 5.50 8.36
C SER A 93 -7.81 6.78 7.52
N CYS A 94 -6.60 7.26 7.26
CA CYS A 94 -6.39 8.43 6.43
C CYS A 94 -5.18 8.26 5.52
N PRO A 95 -5.29 8.63 4.22
CA PRO A 95 -4.15 8.65 3.32
C PRO A 95 -3.21 9.78 3.71
N VAL A 96 -1.93 9.47 3.88
CA VAL A 96 -0.93 10.46 4.31
C VAL A 96 0.18 10.66 3.30
N ASN A 97 0.51 9.65 2.50
CA ASN A 97 1.54 9.79 1.48
C ASN A 97 1.11 9.15 0.16
N TRP A 98 1.61 9.70 -0.95
CA TRP A 98 1.24 9.35 -2.30
C TRP A 98 2.45 9.36 -3.22
N ARG A 99 2.49 8.41 -4.15
CA ARG A 99 3.45 8.39 -5.26
C ARG A 99 2.75 8.09 -6.57
N LEU A 100 3.05 8.87 -7.60
CA LEU A 100 2.58 8.61 -8.96
C LEU A 100 3.51 7.60 -9.62
N LEU A 101 2.95 6.52 -10.16
CA LEU A 101 3.70 5.53 -10.92
C LEU A 101 3.86 6.00 -12.37
N LEU A 102 5.11 6.12 -12.81
CA LEU A 102 5.42 6.51 -14.17
C LEU A 102 5.55 5.27 -15.07
N PRO A 103 4.79 5.17 -16.17
CA PRO A 103 4.98 4.13 -17.17
C PRO A 103 6.33 4.29 -17.89
N PRO A 104 6.95 3.20 -18.43
CA PRO A 104 8.25 3.25 -19.12
C PRO A 104 8.32 4.27 -20.25
N ALA A 105 7.21 4.48 -20.97
CA ALA A 105 7.15 5.44 -22.08
C ALA A 105 7.40 6.90 -21.65
N TRP A 106 7.25 7.23 -20.35
CA TRP A 106 7.52 8.56 -19.82
C TRP A 106 9.01 8.85 -19.65
N ASP A 107 9.88 7.85 -19.57
CA ASP A 107 11.32 8.06 -19.41
C ASP A 107 11.97 8.57 -20.71
N SER A 108 11.47 8.11 -21.86
CA SER A 108 12.03 8.46 -23.18
C SER A 108 11.36 9.65 -23.85
N ASP A 109 10.17 10.07 -23.42
CA ASP A 109 9.43 11.18 -24.05
C ASP A 109 9.72 12.52 -23.37
N HIS A 110 10.80 13.17 -23.77
CA HIS A 110 11.19 14.50 -23.27
C HIS A 110 10.08 15.55 -23.45
N GLY A 111 9.32 15.48 -24.55
CA GLY A 111 8.23 16.39 -24.82
C GLY A 111 7.09 16.27 -23.83
N ARG A 112 6.72 15.04 -23.43
CA ARG A 112 5.74 14.81 -22.36
C ARG A 112 6.26 15.25 -21.00
N ARG A 113 7.51 14.92 -20.66
CA ARG A 113 8.15 15.30 -19.38
C ARG A 113 8.13 16.82 -19.21
N THR A 114 8.57 17.58 -20.22
CA THR A 114 8.59 19.03 -20.18
C THR A 114 7.18 19.63 -20.02
N ARG A 115 6.19 19.17 -20.79
CA ARG A 115 4.81 19.65 -20.69
C ARG A 115 4.14 19.35 -19.35
N ALA A 116 4.53 18.24 -18.71
CA ALA A 116 4.01 17.85 -17.40
C ALA A 116 4.80 18.44 -16.24
N HIS A 117 5.85 19.19 -16.49
CA HIS A 117 6.80 19.67 -15.48
C HIS A 117 7.29 18.54 -14.59
N LEU A 118 7.62 17.38 -15.21
CA LEU A 118 8.10 16.22 -14.50
C LEU A 118 9.56 16.44 -14.10
N PRO A 119 9.92 16.33 -12.79
CA PRO A 119 11.30 16.47 -12.35
C PRO A 119 12.24 15.45 -12.99
N ASP A 120 13.50 15.83 -13.21
CA ASP A 120 14.47 14.97 -13.89
C ASP A 120 14.77 13.67 -13.14
N HIS A 121 14.69 13.71 -11.81
CA HIS A 121 14.93 12.54 -10.95
C HIS A 121 13.76 11.56 -10.89
N GLU A 122 12.58 11.93 -11.38
CA GLU A 122 11.42 11.05 -11.40
C GLU A 122 11.45 10.16 -12.64
N HIS A 123 11.49 8.84 -12.44
CA HIS A 123 11.62 7.83 -13.47
C HIS A 123 10.69 6.66 -13.24
N HIS A 124 10.49 5.88 -14.31
CA HIS A 124 9.87 4.56 -14.19
C HIS A 124 10.71 3.66 -13.28
N GLY A 125 10.04 2.91 -12.43
CA GLY A 125 10.66 1.91 -11.58
C GLY A 125 9.70 0.77 -11.25
N PRO A 126 10.24 -0.38 -10.81
CA PRO A 126 9.41 -1.48 -10.35
C PRO A 126 8.46 -1.02 -9.22
N LYS A 127 7.22 -1.46 -9.24
CA LYS A 127 6.21 -1.06 -8.25
C LYS A 127 6.66 -1.37 -6.82
N TRP A 128 7.27 -2.53 -6.57
CA TRP A 128 7.78 -2.89 -5.26
C TRP A 128 8.81 -1.89 -4.72
N GLN A 129 9.68 -1.36 -5.59
CA GLN A 129 10.66 -0.34 -5.21
C GLN A 129 9.96 0.97 -4.82
N GLN A 130 8.99 1.41 -5.61
CA GLN A 130 8.19 2.60 -5.33
C GLN A 130 7.41 2.47 -4.01
N VAL A 131 6.94 1.26 -3.67
CA VAL A 131 6.33 0.96 -2.36
C VAL A 131 7.35 1.14 -1.24
N VAL A 132 8.56 0.60 -1.38
CA VAL A 132 9.61 0.73 -0.36
C VAL A 132 9.99 2.19 -0.16
N GLU A 133 10.21 2.95 -1.24
CA GLU A 133 10.61 4.36 -1.18
C GLU A 133 9.56 5.22 -0.46
N VAL A 134 8.28 5.09 -0.80
CA VAL A 134 7.22 5.88 -0.15
C VAL A 134 7.01 5.50 1.32
N VAL A 135 7.23 4.24 1.67
CA VAL A 135 7.15 3.76 3.05
C VAL A 135 8.36 4.24 3.87
N GLU A 136 9.57 4.17 3.31
CA GLU A 136 10.77 4.69 3.96
C GLU A 136 10.67 6.18 4.24
N GLU A 137 10.24 6.97 3.25
CA GLU A 137 9.97 8.38 3.42
C GLU A 137 8.99 8.61 4.59
N THR A 138 7.89 7.86 4.61
CA THR A 138 6.84 7.99 5.63
C THR A 138 7.35 7.63 7.03
N VAL A 139 8.11 6.53 7.18
CA VAL A 139 8.55 6.04 8.49
C VAL A 139 9.82 6.76 8.96
N ARG A 140 10.81 6.94 8.09
CA ARG A 140 12.13 7.43 8.48
C ARG A 140 12.29 8.92 8.33
N ASP A 141 11.98 9.46 7.14
CA ASP A 141 12.21 10.88 6.89
C ASP A 141 11.19 11.72 7.66
N TRP A 142 9.95 11.25 7.75
CA TRP A 142 8.91 11.90 8.56
C TRP A 142 8.90 11.46 10.02
N ARG A 143 9.69 10.44 10.40
CA ARG A 143 9.81 9.92 11.77
C ARG A 143 8.48 9.48 12.38
N LEU A 144 7.63 8.86 11.59
CA LEU A 144 6.41 8.24 12.09
C LEU A 144 6.70 6.91 12.79
N PRO A 145 5.78 6.40 13.64
CA PRO A 145 5.94 5.12 14.29
C PRO A 145 6.21 3.99 13.29
N ALA A 146 7.21 3.13 13.61
CA ALA A 146 7.53 1.94 12.82
C ALA A 146 6.51 0.82 13.13
N ILE A 147 5.33 0.92 12.52
CA ILE A 147 4.24 -0.05 12.61
C ILE A 147 4.25 -0.98 11.40
N PRO A 148 3.61 -2.19 11.45
CA PRO A 148 3.60 -3.12 10.34
C PRO A 148 3.01 -2.54 9.06
N ILE A 149 3.61 -2.94 7.93
CA ILE A 149 3.21 -2.50 6.60
C ILE A 149 2.35 -3.57 5.96
N VAL A 150 1.14 -3.23 5.54
CA VAL A 150 0.19 -4.16 4.93
C VAL A 150 0.04 -3.85 3.46
N VAL A 151 0.29 -4.84 2.58
CA VAL A 151 0.24 -4.68 1.13
C VAL A 151 -0.44 -5.87 0.48
N ASP A 152 -1.29 -5.62 -0.54
CA ASP A 152 -1.84 -6.69 -1.38
C ASP A 152 -0.93 -6.95 -2.58
N MET A 153 -0.25 -8.09 -2.57
CA MET A 153 0.71 -8.54 -3.58
C MET A 153 0.20 -9.74 -4.40
N ARG A 154 -1.10 -10.05 -4.35
CA ARG A 154 -1.64 -11.24 -5.03
C ARG A 154 -1.38 -11.26 -6.54
N HIS A 155 -1.40 -10.10 -7.16
CA HIS A 155 -1.22 -9.94 -8.60
C HIS A 155 0.17 -9.41 -8.98
N ASP A 156 1.03 -9.14 -8.00
CA ASP A 156 2.40 -8.65 -8.22
C ASP A 156 3.41 -9.79 -8.30
N GLY A 157 4.34 -9.70 -9.27
CA GLY A 157 5.43 -10.67 -9.47
C GLY A 157 6.47 -10.66 -8.36
N ASP A 158 6.66 -9.53 -7.72
CA ASP A 158 7.87 -9.21 -6.96
C ASP A 158 7.70 -9.29 -5.43
N VAL A 159 6.90 -10.26 -4.93
CA VAL A 159 6.72 -10.49 -3.48
C VAL A 159 8.05 -10.67 -2.76
N SER A 160 8.97 -11.45 -3.36
CA SER A 160 10.28 -11.72 -2.76
C SER A 160 11.16 -10.45 -2.70
N ALA A 161 11.13 -9.62 -3.72
CA ALA A 161 11.88 -8.37 -3.78
C ALA A 161 11.36 -7.37 -2.74
N LEU A 162 10.03 -7.18 -2.66
CA LEU A 162 9.43 -6.32 -1.66
C LEU A 162 9.73 -6.81 -0.23
N ALA A 163 9.51 -8.10 0.06
CA ALA A 163 9.75 -8.67 1.38
C ALA A 163 11.21 -8.48 1.81
N GLN A 164 12.16 -8.80 0.91
CA GLN A 164 13.59 -8.65 1.18
C GLN A 164 13.98 -7.18 1.41
N ALA A 165 13.43 -6.26 0.61
CA ALA A 165 13.71 -4.84 0.77
C ALA A 165 13.19 -4.32 2.12
N LEU A 166 11.95 -4.64 2.50
CA LEU A 166 11.40 -4.26 3.81
C LEU A 166 12.22 -4.84 4.97
N GLU A 167 12.69 -6.09 4.86
CA GLU A 167 13.57 -6.70 5.87
C GLU A 167 14.93 -6.02 5.98
N VAL A 168 15.53 -5.63 4.85
CA VAL A 168 16.78 -4.84 4.83
C VAL A 168 16.59 -3.53 5.59
N HIS A 169 15.41 -2.92 5.48
CA HIS A 169 15.07 -1.70 6.19
C HIS A 169 14.56 -1.93 7.63
N GLY A 170 14.45 -3.19 8.07
CA GLY A 170 14.01 -3.54 9.43
C GLY A 170 12.52 -3.26 9.67
N LEU A 171 11.72 -3.27 8.62
CA LEU A 171 10.29 -2.99 8.66
C LEU A 171 9.50 -4.31 8.69
N ASN A 172 8.58 -4.43 9.66
CA ASN A 172 7.66 -5.56 9.72
C ASN A 172 6.57 -5.41 8.66
N TYR A 173 6.12 -6.54 8.13
CA TYR A 173 5.10 -6.52 7.09
C TYR A 173 4.06 -7.63 7.22
N VAL A 174 2.92 -7.42 6.56
CA VAL A 174 1.84 -8.36 6.34
C VAL A 174 1.47 -8.28 4.85
N LEU A 175 1.99 -9.19 4.03
CA LEU A 175 1.78 -9.20 2.58
C LEU A 175 0.71 -10.21 2.22
N ARG A 176 -0.37 -9.75 1.57
CA ARG A 176 -1.37 -10.65 0.99
C ARG A 176 -0.80 -11.26 -0.28
N VAL A 177 -0.74 -12.59 -0.36
CA VAL A 177 -0.11 -13.31 -1.45
C VAL A 177 -1.06 -14.33 -2.08
N SER A 178 -0.79 -14.72 -3.32
CA SER A 178 -1.51 -15.84 -3.95
C SER A 178 -1.01 -17.17 -3.38
N ALA A 179 -1.93 -18.02 -2.93
CA ALA A 179 -1.63 -19.32 -2.31
C ALA A 179 -0.80 -20.24 -3.20
N ASN A 180 -1.02 -20.19 -4.51
CA ASN A 180 -0.34 -21.06 -5.48
C ASN A 180 1.02 -20.50 -5.94
N ARG A 181 1.43 -19.34 -5.46
CA ARG A 181 2.72 -18.75 -5.82
C ARG A 181 3.86 -19.53 -5.17
N PRO A 182 5.00 -19.69 -5.87
CA PRO A 182 6.24 -20.21 -5.27
C PRO A 182 6.62 -19.42 -4.02
N ALA A 183 6.84 -20.11 -2.91
CA ALA A 183 7.24 -19.52 -1.64
C ALA A 183 8.73 -19.69 -1.40
N VAL A 184 9.20 -20.94 -1.35
CA VAL A 184 10.59 -21.28 -1.06
C VAL A 184 11.03 -22.50 -1.86
N THR A 185 12.33 -22.61 -2.13
CA THR A 185 12.95 -23.81 -2.71
C THR A 185 13.72 -24.53 -1.63
N VAL A 186 13.19 -25.67 -1.17
CA VAL A 186 13.85 -26.52 -0.20
C VAL A 186 14.80 -27.50 -0.90
N ARG A 187 15.97 -27.72 -0.31
CA ARG A 187 17.01 -28.65 -0.82
C ARG A 187 17.21 -29.78 0.18
N PRO A 188 16.45 -30.87 0.07
CA PRO A 188 16.66 -32.04 0.92
C PRO A 188 18.04 -32.64 0.66
N THR A 189 18.67 -33.22 1.69
CA THR A 189 20.02 -33.80 1.62
C THR A 189 20.14 -34.95 0.62
N GLN A 190 19.05 -35.67 0.35
CA GLN A 190 19.04 -36.87 -0.49
C GLN A 190 18.03 -36.82 -1.65
N ALA A 191 17.45 -35.65 -1.97
CA ALA A 191 16.48 -35.50 -3.05
C ALA A 191 16.73 -34.23 -3.86
N ALA A 192 16.17 -34.19 -5.07
CA ALA A 192 16.23 -32.99 -5.91
C ALA A 192 15.59 -31.76 -5.23
N PRO A 193 16.09 -30.55 -5.51
CA PRO A 193 15.48 -29.34 -5.03
C PRO A 193 14.00 -29.28 -5.41
N ARG A 194 13.14 -28.88 -4.46
CA ARG A 194 11.71 -28.75 -4.67
C ARG A 194 11.24 -27.37 -4.30
N THR A 195 10.56 -26.71 -5.22
CA THR A 195 9.89 -25.44 -4.95
C THR A 195 8.52 -25.71 -4.36
N LEU A 196 8.26 -25.15 -3.18
CA LEU A 196 6.97 -25.23 -2.49
C LEU A 196 6.21 -23.94 -2.70
N SER A 197 4.92 -24.03 -2.99
CA SER A 197 4.01 -22.88 -2.94
C SER A 197 3.65 -22.54 -1.49
N PHE A 198 3.06 -21.37 -1.27
CA PHE A 198 2.51 -21.01 0.05
C PHE A 198 1.46 -22.02 0.52
N ALA A 199 0.62 -22.52 -0.40
CA ALA A 199 -0.36 -23.57 -0.11
C ALA A 199 0.30 -24.89 0.32
N ASP A 200 1.42 -25.29 -0.32
CA ASP A 200 2.16 -26.51 0.05
C ASP A 200 2.73 -26.41 1.45
N VAL A 201 3.29 -25.24 1.82
CA VAL A 201 3.84 -24.99 3.16
C VAL A 201 2.75 -25.13 4.23
N ILE A 202 1.58 -24.52 4.02
CA ILE A 202 0.46 -24.60 4.95
C ILE A 202 -0.05 -26.04 5.05
N SER A 203 -0.25 -26.73 3.92
CA SER A 203 -0.76 -28.10 3.87
C SER A 203 0.22 -29.10 4.49
N GLY A 204 1.52 -28.90 4.30
CA GLY A 204 2.57 -29.70 4.93
C GLY A 204 2.56 -29.55 6.45
N SER A 205 2.43 -28.34 6.94
CA SER A 205 2.40 -28.03 8.38
C SER A 205 1.12 -28.51 9.06
N THR A 206 0.00 -28.59 8.36
CA THR A 206 -1.25 -29.17 8.87
C THR A 206 -1.06 -30.64 9.23
N ARG A 207 -0.30 -31.39 8.43
CA ARG A 207 0.03 -32.78 8.65
C ARG A 207 1.01 -33.03 9.81
N SER A 208 1.88 -32.04 10.08
CA SER A 208 2.92 -32.16 11.14
C SER A 208 2.53 -31.51 12.46
N ASN A 209 1.28 -31.08 12.64
CA ASN A 209 0.81 -30.33 13.83
C ASN A 209 1.60 -29.03 14.16
N ALA A 210 2.36 -28.49 13.21
CA ALA A 210 3.17 -27.29 13.37
C ALA A 210 2.38 -26.00 13.09
N LEU A 211 1.07 -25.99 13.33
CA LEU A 211 0.19 -24.86 13.09
C LEU A 211 -0.19 -24.15 14.37
N ILE A 212 -0.13 -22.84 14.34
CA ILE A 212 -0.76 -21.96 15.31
C ILE A 212 -2.17 -21.63 14.76
N ARG A 213 -3.20 -21.77 15.60
CA ARG A 213 -4.59 -21.58 15.19
C ARG A 213 -5.26 -20.52 16.04
N TRP A 214 -6.00 -19.62 15.39
CA TRP A 214 -6.89 -18.68 16.05
C TRP A 214 -8.29 -18.83 15.48
N HIS A 215 -9.28 -18.75 16.36
CA HIS A 215 -10.65 -18.58 15.92
C HIS A 215 -10.88 -17.10 15.62
N LEU A 216 -11.27 -16.77 14.39
CA LEU A 216 -11.71 -15.44 14.05
C LEU A 216 -13.04 -15.20 14.77
N ALA A 217 -13.01 -14.32 15.76
CA ALA A 217 -14.21 -13.91 16.48
C ALA A 217 -15.29 -13.44 15.50
N SER A 218 -16.53 -13.59 15.85
CA SER A 218 -17.78 -13.53 15.09
C SER A 218 -18.08 -12.22 14.31
N GLN A 219 -17.12 -11.37 14.04
CA GLN A 219 -17.30 -10.15 13.23
C GLN A 219 -17.48 -10.41 11.73
N ARG A 220 -17.32 -11.67 11.27
CA ARG A 220 -17.59 -12.05 9.89
C ARG A 220 -18.69 -13.11 9.83
N PRO A 221 -19.71 -12.93 8.96
CA PRO A 221 -20.74 -13.96 8.79
C PRO A 221 -20.10 -15.30 8.40
N GLY A 222 -20.27 -16.32 9.22
CA GLY A 222 -19.83 -17.69 8.93
C GLY A 222 -18.62 -18.19 9.73
N GLY A 223 -18.04 -17.39 10.62
CA GLY A 223 -16.88 -17.83 11.41
C GLY A 223 -15.72 -18.34 10.54
N GLY A 224 -14.54 -18.45 11.09
CA GLY A 224 -13.38 -18.97 10.38
C GLY A 224 -12.22 -19.22 11.32
N GLN A 225 -11.21 -19.91 10.85
CA GLN A 225 -9.94 -20.05 11.55
C GLN A 225 -8.84 -19.36 10.76
N LEU A 226 -7.98 -18.64 11.46
CA LEU A 226 -6.70 -18.24 10.93
C LEU A 226 -5.68 -19.28 11.37
N ILE A 227 -4.96 -19.83 10.44
CA ILE A 227 -3.86 -20.76 10.70
C ILE A 227 -2.56 -20.16 10.24
N ALA A 228 -1.50 -20.29 11.01
CA ALA A 228 -0.17 -19.85 10.59
C ALA A 228 0.89 -20.89 10.91
N THR A 229 1.95 -20.86 10.10
CA THR A 229 3.13 -21.69 10.27
C THR A 229 4.38 -20.91 9.93
N ARG A 230 5.50 -21.32 10.52
CA ARG A 230 6.81 -20.77 10.18
C ARG A 230 7.20 -21.17 8.76
N LEU A 231 7.65 -20.22 7.97
CA LEU A 231 8.26 -20.51 6.68
C LEU A 231 9.68 -21.04 6.89
N PRO A 232 10.15 -22.07 6.13
CA PRO A 232 11.54 -22.48 6.14
C PRO A 232 12.50 -21.30 5.93
N ASN A 233 13.65 -21.34 6.57
CA ASN A 233 14.65 -20.25 6.58
C ASN A 233 15.42 -20.13 5.24
N GLU A 234 14.76 -20.47 4.15
CA GLU A 234 15.28 -20.38 2.79
C GLU A 234 14.92 -19.03 2.15
N PRO A 235 15.69 -18.58 1.15
CA PRO A 235 15.30 -17.41 0.38
C PRO A 235 13.92 -17.60 -0.26
N LEU A 236 13.12 -16.54 -0.29
CA LEU A 236 11.86 -16.54 -1.04
C LEU A 236 12.15 -16.78 -2.51
N SER A 237 11.37 -17.64 -3.14
CA SER A 237 11.48 -17.91 -4.57
C SER A 237 11.06 -16.68 -5.38
N SER A 238 11.93 -16.19 -6.25
CA SER A 238 11.61 -15.15 -7.22
C SER A 238 10.74 -15.77 -8.34
N GLY A 239 9.55 -15.24 -8.54
CA GLY A 239 8.62 -15.73 -9.57
C GLY A 239 9.02 -15.37 -10.99
N HIS A 240 9.90 -14.41 -11.17
CA HIS A 240 10.61 -14.03 -12.38
C HIS A 240 11.99 -13.52 -11.98
N GLU A 241 13.01 -13.77 -12.80
CA GLU A 241 14.29 -13.08 -12.68
C GLU A 241 14.06 -11.57 -12.90
N SER A 242 13.84 -10.85 -11.81
CA SER A 242 13.88 -9.41 -11.84
C SER A 242 15.30 -8.99 -12.22
N ARG A 243 15.47 -8.47 -13.44
CA ARG A 243 16.74 -7.90 -13.93
C ARG A 243 17.15 -6.65 -13.15
N PHE A 244 16.31 -6.18 -12.23
CA PHE A 244 16.59 -5.05 -11.37
C PHE A 244 17.32 -5.51 -10.10
N ARG A 245 18.59 -5.15 -10.00
CA ARG A 245 19.29 -5.14 -8.72
C ARG A 245 18.67 -4.01 -7.87
N PRO A 246 18.33 -4.28 -6.60
CA PRO A 246 17.93 -3.20 -5.70
C PRO A 246 19.06 -2.15 -5.68
N ALA A 247 18.67 -0.88 -5.72
CA ALA A 247 19.61 0.22 -5.49
C ALA A 247 20.34 -0.03 -4.16
N PRO A 248 21.63 0.28 -4.05
CA PRO A 248 22.36 0.08 -2.81
C PRO A 248 21.65 0.89 -1.72
N ALA A 249 21.20 0.18 -0.68
CA ALA A 249 20.63 0.82 0.50
C ALA A 249 21.60 1.89 0.99
N ARG A 250 21.09 3.07 1.33
CA ARG A 250 21.92 4.12 1.97
C ARG A 250 22.73 3.50 3.11
N PRO A 251 24.05 3.77 3.21
CA PRO A 251 24.91 3.11 4.20
C PRO A 251 24.36 3.28 5.60
N ARG A 252 24.13 2.16 6.29
CA ARG A 252 23.74 2.15 7.70
C ARG A 252 24.92 2.62 8.54
N PRO A 253 24.73 3.54 9.50
CA PRO A 253 25.68 3.68 10.58
C PRO A 253 25.56 2.44 11.48
N HIS A 254 26.66 1.70 11.59
CA HIS A 254 26.95 0.57 12.47
C HIS A 254 26.30 -0.79 12.15
N SER A 255 27.20 -1.77 12.07
CA SER A 255 27.07 -3.21 11.97
C SER A 255 25.99 -3.80 12.90
N GLN A 256 24.73 -3.87 12.44
CA GLN A 256 23.78 -4.82 12.98
C GLN A 256 23.91 -6.10 12.15
N GLN A 257 24.47 -7.13 12.79
CA GLN A 257 24.45 -8.52 12.35
C GLN A 257 23.10 -8.83 11.72
N ARG A 258 23.09 -9.42 10.52
CA ARG A 258 21.87 -9.94 9.86
C ARG A 258 21.16 -10.87 10.86
N ARG A 259 20.20 -10.35 11.61
CA ARG A 259 19.26 -11.18 12.34
C ARG A 259 18.48 -11.94 11.29
N SER A 260 18.53 -13.27 11.36
CA SER A 260 17.69 -14.13 10.53
C SER A 260 16.23 -13.75 10.79
N THR A 261 15.60 -13.08 9.81
CA THR A 261 14.21 -12.67 9.92
C THR A 261 13.34 -13.90 9.86
N THR A 262 12.60 -14.18 10.92
CA THR A 262 11.62 -15.26 10.93
C THR A 262 10.41 -14.83 10.12
N ARG A 263 10.02 -15.64 9.14
CA ARG A 263 8.81 -15.42 8.34
C ARG A 263 7.74 -16.44 8.70
N HIS A 264 6.50 -15.99 8.69
CA HIS A 264 5.35 -16.84 8.87
C HIS A 264 4.42 -16.75 7.66
N VAL A 265 3.82 -17.87 7.31
CA VAL A 265 2.72 -17.93 6.33
C VAL A 265 1.45 -18.19 7.10
N ALA A 266 0.44 -17.35 6.89
CA ALA A 266 -0.87 -17.53 7.47
C ALA A 266 -1.94 -17.66 6.39
N ALA A 267 -2.99 -18.43 6.68
CA ALA A 267 -4.14 -18.57 5.80
C ALA A 267 -5.45 -18.51 6.58
N GLU A 268 -6.42 -17.81 6.00
CA GLU A 268 -7.82 -17.89 6.45
C GLU A 268 -8.42 -19.20 5.99
N TRP A 269 -8.96 -19.97 6.94
CA TRP A 269 -9.68 -21.21 6.67
C TRP A 269 -11.14 -21.01 7.02
N PRO A 270 -12.03 -20.88 6.03
CA PRO A 270 -13.45 -20.70 6.31
C PRO A 270 -14.06 -22.01 6.87
N SER A 271 -15.00 -21.90 7.82
CA SER A 271 -15.69 -23.04 8.42
C SER A 271 -16.53 -23.85 7.42
N THR A 272 -16.93 -23.25 6.28
CA THR A 272 -17.92 -23.82 5.35
C THR A 272 -17.39 -24.20 3.98
N ARG A 273 -16.12 -23.90 3.63
CA ARG A 273 -15.53 -24.21 2.30
C ARG A 273 -14.21 -24.93 2.43
N ARG A 274 -13.94 -25.88 1.52
CA ARG A 274 -12.64 -26.53 1.37
C ARG A 274 -11.63 -25.55 0.78
N GLY A 275 -10.49 -25.33 1.43
CA GLY A 275 -9.36 -24.51 0.97
C GLY A 275 -9.24 -23.15 1.64
N ALA A 276 -8.02 -22.60 1.65
CA ALA A 276 -7.73 -21.29 2.19
C ALA A 276 -8.28 -20.18 1.27
N ARG A 277 -8.97 -19.18 1.82
CA ARG A 277 -9.48 -18.05 1.04
C ARG A 277 -8.41 -17.01 0.74
N THR A 278 -7.63 -16.67 1.77
CA THR A 278 -6.56 -15.66 1.66
C THR A 278 -5.31 -16.17 2.33
N THR A 279 -4.17 -15.83 1.75
CA THR A 279 -2.86 -16.24 2.27
C THR A 279 -2.02 -14.99 2.51
N TRP A 280 -1.33 -14.99 3.63
CA TRP A 280 -0.53 -13.87 4.10
C TRP A 280 0.88 -14.33 4.42
N LEU A 281 1.87 -13.55 4.01
CA LEU A 281 3.27 -13.67 4.40
C LEU A 281 3.59 -12.54 5.38
N THR A 282 4.20 -12.85 6.52
CA THR A 282 4.50 -11.84 7.54
C THR A 282 5.80 -12.11 8.28
N THR A 283 6.41 -11.03 8.78
CA THR A 283 7.56 -11.03 9.69
C THR A 283 7.15 -10.79 11.15
N LEU A 284 5.85 -10.73 11.44
CA LEU A 284 5.39 -10.62 12.82
C LEU A 284 5.92 -11.80 13.66
N ASP A 285 6.42 -11.50 14.85
CA ASP A 285 6.85 -12.51 15.79
C ASP A 285 5.69 -13.45 16.21
N ALA A 286 6.01 -14.66 16.60
CA ALA A 286 5.01 -15.66 17.01
C ALA A 286 4.06 -15.13 18.10
N SER A 287 4.56 -14.30 19.02
CA SER A 287 3.75 -13.62 20.04
C SER A 287 2.81 -12.56 19.50
N ALA A 288 3.12 -11.95 18.35
CA ALA A 288 2.32 -10.90 17.71
C ALA A 288 1.37 -11.44 16.63
N LEU A 289 1.48 -12.70 16.26
CA LEU A 289 0.63 -13.30 15.22
C LEU A 289 -0.88 -13.28 15.57
N HIS A 290 -1.23 -13.19 16.85
CA HIS A 290 -2.62 -13.03 17.28
C HIS A 290 -3.25 -11.71 16.81
N GLN A 291 -2.45 -10.69 16.46
CA GLN A 291 -2.90 -9.40 15.93
C GLN A 291 -3.14 -9.43 14.41
N LEU A 292 -2.75 -10.52 13.72
CA LEU A 292 -2.90 -10.62 12.26
C LEU A 292 -4.35 -10.42 11.78
N PRO A 293 -5.40 -10.91 12.46
CA PRO A 293 -6.79 -10.63 12.09
C PRO A 293 -7.12 -9.13 12.08
N ASP A 294 -6.55 -8.34 13.00
CA ASP A 294 -6.77 -6.90 13.08
C ASP A 294 -6.16 -6.19 11.86
N TYR A 295 -4.93 -6.54 11.47
CA TYR A 295 -4.29 -6.00 10.27
C TYR A 295 -5.07 -6.36 8.99
N ILE A 296 -5.62 -7.58 8.91
CA ILE A 296 -6.47 -8.00 7.79
C ILE A 296 -7.74 -7.16 7.75
N SER A 297 -8.37 -6.94 8.89
CA SER A 297 -9.58 -6.11 9.00
C SER A 297 -9.32 -4.67 8.60
N LEU A 298 -8.22 -4.07 9.08
CA LEU A 298 -7.80 -2.73 8.69
C LEU A 298 -7.59 -2.63 7.17
N HIS A 299 -6.90 -3.60 6.57
CA HIS A 299 -6.67 -3.64 5.13
C HIS A 299 -7.97 -3.71 4.32
N ASP A 300 -8.94 -4.51 4.75
CA ASP A 300 -10.22 -4.67 4.04
C ASP A 300 -11.07 -3.39 4.14
N ARG A 301 -11.03 -2.69 5.28
CA ARG A 301 -11.75 -1.42 5.50
C ARG A 301 -11.28 -0.31 4.57
N ILE A 302 -9.99 -0.21 4.27
CA ILE A 302 -9.45 0.82 3.37
C ILE A 302 -10.14 0.86 2.01
N SER A 303 -10.69 -0.25 1.54
CA SER A 303 -11.41 -0.27 0.26
C SER A 303 -12.68 0.58 0.32
N ALA A 304 -13.40 0.55 1.44
CA ALA A 304 -14.59 1.39 1.67
C ALA A 304 -14.19 2.87 1.83
N ASP A 305 -13.09 3.15 2.55
CA ASP A 305 -12.59 4.51 2.71
C ASP A 305 -12.18 5.12 1.36
N LEU A 306 -11.54 4.34 0.48
CA LEU A 306 -11.22 4.79 -0.89
C LEU A 306 -12.47 5.07 -1.73
N GLU A 307 -13.49 4.23 -1.67
CA GLU A 307 -14.76 4.49 -2.37
C GLU A 307 -15.42 5.78 -1.87
N ALA A 308 -15.46 5.98 -0.54
CA ALA A 308 -15.94 7.24 0.03
C ALA A 308 -15.14 8.45 -0.46
N MET A 309 -13.82 8.35 -0.60
CA MET A 309 -12.99 9.43 -1.13
C MET A 309 -13.26 9.69 -2.62
N TYR A 310 -13.57 8.68 -3.42
CA TYR A 310 -13.97 8.87 -4.81
C TYR A 310 -15.27 9.68 -4.92
N ASP A 311 -16.25 9.35 -4.09
CA ASP A 311 -17.58 9.94 -4.16
C ASP A 311 -17.66 11.31 -3.47
N LEU A 312 -17.08 11.44 -2.28
CA LEU A 312 -17.24 12.61 -1.42
C LEU A 312 -16.13 13.66 -1.60
N SER A 313 -14.87 13.20 -1.74
CA SER A 313 -13.71 14.11 -1.80
C SER A 313 -13.19 14.35 -3.21
N GLY A 314 -13.79 13.73 -4.22
CA GLY A 314 -13.41 13.94 -5.61
C GLY A 314 -12.01 13.44 -5.98
N LEU A 315 -11.53 12.37 -5.35
CA LEU A 315 -10.19 11.83 -5.59
C LEU A 315 -9.91 11.55 -7.08
N ARG A 316 -10.90 11.13 -7.84
CA ARG A 316 -10.78 10.85 -9.29
C ARG A 316 -10.96 12.08 -10.18
N HIS A 317 -11.29 13.24 -9.64
CA HIS A 317 -11.65 14.45 -10.41
C HIS A 317 -10.45 15.31 -10.83
N PHE A 318 -9.23 14.80 -10.70
CA PHE A 318 -8.06 15.52 -11.20
C PHE A 318 -8.05 15.53 -12.74
N GLU A 319 -8.17 16.71 -13.32
CA GLU A 319 -8.11 16.93 -14.77
C GLU A 319 -6.82 17.63 -15.22
N GLY A 320 -5.95 17.95 -14.28
CA GLY A 320 -4.67 18.59 -14.54
C GLY A 320 -3.69 17.71 -15.32
N ARG A 321 -2.63 18.32 -15.83
CA ARG A 321 -1.62 17.67 -16.67
C ARG A 321 -0.25 17.59 -15.99
N SER A 322 0.01 18.47 -15.00
CA SER A 322 1.33 18.61 -14.35
C SER A 322 1.54 17.59 -13.23
N PHE A 323 2.80 17.29 -12.98
CA PHE A 323 3.24 16.43 -11.87
C PHE A 323 2.88 17.06 -10.52
N SER A 324 3.25 18.32 -10.31
CA SER A 324 2.91 19.05 -9.08
C SER A 324 1.41 19.15 -8.86
N GLY A 325 0.63 19.45 -9.91
CA GLY A 325 -0.83 19.51 -9.80
C GLY A 325 -1.47 18.19 -9.36
N TRP A 326 -0.96 17.03 -9.82
CA TRP A 326 -1.41 15.75 -9.34
C TRP A 326 -1.12 15.57 -7.83
N HIS A 327 0.11 15.88 -7.41
CA HIS A 327 0.52 15.79 -6.01
C HIS A 327 -0.28 16.73 -5.11
N HIS A 328 -0.52 17.95 -5.55
CA HIS A 328 -1.36 18.92 -4.83
C HIS A 328 -2.79 18.39 -4.68
N HIS A 329 -3.39 17.90 -5.77
CA HIS A 329 -4.76 17.37 -5.75
C HIS A 329 -4.92 16.25 -4.72
N VAL A 330 -4.10 15.20 -4.79
CA VAL A 330 -4.23 14.07 -3.87
C VAL A 330 -3.91 14.45 -2.42
N THR A 331 -3.04 15.43 -2.20
CA THR A 331 -2.75 15.97 -0.88
C THR A 331 -3.95 16.72 -0.30
N LEU A 332 -4.58 17.58 -1.08
CA LEU A 332 -5.79 18.29 -0.63
C LEU A 332 -6.96 17.33 -0.37
N VAL A 333 -7.10 16.28 -1.17
CA VAL A 333 -8.08 15.22 -0.91
C VAL A 333 -7.78 14.50 0.41
N SER A 334 -6.51 14.23 0.72
CA SER A 334 -6.11 13.66 2.01
C SER A 334 -6.46 14.58 3.17
N VAL A 335 -6.18 15.89 3.06
CA VAL A 335 -6.53 16.89 4.08
C VAL A 335 -8.05 16.96 4.28
N ALA A 336 -8.82 16.98 3.19
CA ALA A 336 -10.28 16.98 3.26
C ALA A 336 -10.83 15.73 3.95
N HIS A 337 -10.26 14.56 3.65
CA HIS A 337 -10.64 13.31 4.31
C HIS A 337 -10.24 13.29 5.80
N ALA A 338 -9.09 13.87 6.14
CA ALA A 338 -8.60 13.94 7.51
C ALA A 338 -9.45 14.83 8.42
N TRP A 339 -10.20 15.78 7.87
CA TRP A 339 -11.00 16.74 8.63
C TRP A 339 -11.94 16.07 9.63
N GLN A 340 -12.53 14.92 9.26
CA GLN A 340 -13.40 14.13 10.13
C GLN A 340 -12.71 13.63 11.42
N TYR A 341 -11.38 13.57 11.44
CA TYR A 341 -10.59 13.13 12.60
C TYR A 341 -9.97 14.29 13.38
N LEU A 342 -9.83 15.45 12.74
CA LEU A 342 -9.13 16.62 13.29
C LEU A 342 -10.06 17.69 13.83
N ASP A 343 -11.33 17.72 13.36
CA ASP A 343 -12.32 18.68 13.84
C ASP A 343 -13.04 18.16 15.08
N PRO A 344 -12.86 18.82 16.26
CA PRO A 344 -13.50 18.40 17.50
C PRO A 344 -15.04 18.52 17.46
N VAL A 345 -15.63 19.23 16.50
CA VAL A 345 -17.09 19.38 16.36
C VAL A 345 -17.69 18.16 15.68
N THR A 346 -17.03 17.57 14.68
CA THR A 346 -17.52 16.41 13.92
C THR A 346 -17.49 15.12 14.72
N VAL A 347 -16.60 15.00 15.72
CA VAL A 347 -16.51 13.82 16.59
C VAL A 347 -17.76 13.63 17.47
N ARG A 348 -18.61 14.67 17.63
CA ARG A 348 -19.84 14.63 18.45
C ARG A 348 -21.12 14.32 17.68
N VAL A 349 -21.07 14.32 16.35
CA VAL A 349 -22.24 13.94 15.53
C VAL A 349 -22.02 12.50 15.08
N GLY A 350 -22.56 11.56 15.85
CA GLY A 350 -22.63 10.16 15.47
C GLY A 350 -23.33 9.98 14.11
N PRO A 351 -23.18 8.82 13.45
CA PRO A 351 -23.74 8.62 12.12
C PRO A 351 -25.24 8.94 12.14
N VAL A 352 -25.64 9.87 11.30
CA VAL A 352 -27.05 10.09 11.01
C VAL A 352 -27.55 8.83 10.32
N VAL A 353 -28.47 8.12 10.97
CA VAL A 353 -29.15 6.90 10.56
C VAL A 353 -29.85 7.10 9.22
#